data_c8c4199facf8bc6563ef2b2618dd4b4e
#
_entry.id   c8c4199facf8bc6563ef2b2618dd4b4e
#
_cell.length_a   1.000
_cell.length_b   1.000
_cell.length_c   1.000
_cell.angle_alpha   90.00
_cell.angle_beta   90.00
_cell.angle_gamma   90.00
#
_symmetry.space_group_name_H-M   'P 1'
#
loop_
_entity.id
_entity.type
_entity.pdbx_description
1 polymer ?
#
loop_
_entity_poly.entity_id
_entity_poly.type
_entity_poly.pdbx_seq_one_letter_code
_entity_poly.pdbx_strand_id
1 'polypeptide(L)'
;MVQYPFTKESSEEIQSVLKNEGMVCFPTETIYGLGGNALSLKLVEKIFALKKRPLEKSLSVLVDQEWLGKLAYWEDDKIDRIIEDFWPGPLTLVLPARRELPEFLKGPNQTIALRWSSSSVVQEMIKLGECPLIGTSANLSGMPSCSCSCLLYTSDAADDELG
;
A
#
# COMPACT_ATOMS: atom_id res chain seq x y z
N MET A 1 9.10 -8.43 -15.26
CA MET A 1 8.45 -7.13 -14.93
C MET A 1 7.14 -7.04 -15.69
N VAL A 2 6.04 -6.83 -14.98
CA VAL A 2 4.71 -6.67 -15.58
C VAL A 2 4.55 -5.25 -16.09
N GLN A 3 4.08 -5.08 -17.33
CA GLN A 3 3.84 -3.78 -17.94
C GLN A 3 2.38 -3.36 -17.79
N TYR A 4 2.14 -2.07 -17.64
CA TYR A 4 0.79 -1.49 -17.64
C TYR A 4 0.51 -0.84 -19.02
N PRO A 5 -0.69 -0.95 -19.59
CA PRO A 5 -1.88 -1.62 -19.06
C PRO A 5 -1.69 -3.14 -18.96
N PHE A 6 -2.34 -3.76 -17.97
CA PHE A 6 -2.20 -5.18 -17.73
C PHE A 6 -2.85 -6.02 -18.84
N THR A 7 -2.12 -7.03 -19.30
CA THR A 7 -2.69 -8.10 -20.14
C THR A 7 -3.52 -9.05 -19.25
N LYS A 8 -4.24 -9.96 -19.87
CA LYS A 8 -4.98 -10.99 -19.13
C LYS A 8 -4.03 -11.84 -18.26
N GLU A 9 -2.90 -12.27 -18.83
CA GLU A 9 -1.91 -13.08 -18.13
C GLU A 9 -1.29 -12.32 -16.95
N SER A 10 -0.91 -11.06 -17.16
CA SER A 10 -0.34 -10.24 -16.07
C SER A 10 -1.36 -9.91 -14.97
N SER A 11 -2.64 -9.77 -15.32
CA SER A 11 -3.73 -9.62 -14.33
C SER A 11 -3.91 -10.87 -13.49
N GLU A 12 -3.88 -12.05 -14.10
CA GLU A 12 -3.95 -13.34 -13.41
C GLU A 12 -2.73 -13.55 -12.50
N GLU A 13 -1.53 -13.17 -12.96
CA GLU A 13 -0.31 -13.23 -12.15
C GLU A 13 -0.40 -12.31 -10.92
N ILE A 14 -0.77 -11.04 -11.10
CA ILE A 14 -0.92 -10.08 -10.00
C ILE A 14 -1.98 -10.56 -9.02
N GLN A 15 -3.13 -11.02 -9.50
CA GLN A 15 -4.19 -11.55 -8.65
C GLN A 15 -3.69 -12.74 -7.82
N SER A 16 -2.95 -13.67 -8.44
CA SER A 16 -2.36 -14.82 -7.76
C SER A 16 -1.37 -14.39 -6.68
N VAL A 17 -0.48 -13.45 -6.98
CA VAL A 17 0.49 -12.93 -6.01
C VAL A 17 -0.21 -12.30 -4.81
N LEU A 18 -1.21 -11.44 -5.04
CA LEU A 18 -1.95 -10.78 -3.96
C LEU A 18 -2.74 -11.76 -3.10
N LYS A 19 -3.39 -12.77 -3.70
CA LYS A 19 -4.13 -13.81 -2.98
C LYS A 19 -3.24 -14.74 -2.18
N ASN A 20 -2.01 -14.98 -2.63
CA ASN A 20 -1.02 -15.81 -1.95
C ASN A 20 -0.13 -15.02 -0.98
N GLU A 21 -0.58 -13.84 -0.53
CA GLU A 21 0.13 -13.00 0.43
C GLU A 21 1.53 -12.59 -0.05
N GLY A 22 1.69 -12.51 -1.38
CA GLY A 22 2.92 -12.08 -2.03
C GLY A 22 3.11 -10.58 -1.96
N MET A 23 4.35 -10.16 -2.17
CA MET A 23 4.76 -8.77 -2.19
C MET A 23 4.90 -8.30 -3.64
N VAL A 24 4.46 -7.09 -3.91
CA VAL A 24 4.51 -6.46 -5.23
C VAL A 24 5.14 -5.09 -5.15
N CYS A 25 5.83 -4.72 -6.21
CA CYS A 25 6.37 -3.39 -6.40
C CYS A 25 5.62 -2.70 -7.54
N PHE A 26 5.18 -1.47 -7.33
CA PHE A 26 4.28 -0.79 -8.26
C PHE A 26 4.52 0.72 -8.29
N PRO A 27 4.31 1.37 -9.45
CA PRO A 27 4.37 2.82 -9.55
C PRO A 27 3.13 3.46 -8.91
N THR A 28 3.36 4.56 -8.20
CA THR A 28 2.29 5.46 -7.77
C THR A 28 2.44 6.81 -8.47
N GLU A 29 1.55 7.76 -8.20
CA GLU A 29 1.65 9.11 -8.72
C GLU A 29 2.82 9.91 -8.12
N THR A 30 3.55 9.34 -7.16
CA THR A 30 4.70 9.98 -6.51
C THR A 30 5.99 9.19 -6.71
N ILE A 31 6.10 8.04 -6.08
CA ILE A 31 7.28 7.17 -6.07
C ILE A 31 6.85 5.72 -6.24
N TYR A 32 7.80 4.82 -6.51
CA TYR A 32 7.50 3.39 -6.46
C TYR A 32 7.13 2.95 -5.05
N GLY A 33 6.04 2.18 -4.97
CA GLY A 33 5.54 1.56 -3.76
C GLY A 33 5.91 0.08 -3.69
N LEU A 34 6.08 -0.39 -2.48
CA LEU A 34 6.20 -1.79 -2.12
C LEU A 34 5.03 -2.17 -1.23
N GLY A 35 4.38 -3.26 -1.52
CA GLY A 35 3.22 -3.67 -0.75
C GLY A 35 2.58 -4.97 -1.19
N GLY A 36 1.31 -5.11 -0.92
CA GLY A 36 0.46 -6.25 -1.23
C GLY A 36 -0.80 -6.19 -0.39
N ASN A 37 -1.48 -7.31 -0.20
CA ASN A 37 -2.74 -7.37 0.54
C ASN A 37 -2.58 -6.86 1.99
N ALA A 38 -3.18 -5.71 2.29
CA ALA A 38 -3.09 -5.07 3.61
C ALA A 38 -3.74 -5.90 4.73
N LEU A 39 -4.64 -6.82 4.39
CA LEU A 39 -5.32 -7.69 5.37
C LEU A 39 -4.50 -8.93 5.75
N SER A 40 -3.32 -9.13 5.14
CA SER A 40 -2.42 -10.24 5.43
C SER A 40 -1.39 -9.86 6.50
N LEU A 41 -1.50 -10.43 7.69
CA LEU A 41 -0.49 -10.28 8.75
C LEU A 41 0.89 -10.73 8.27
N LYS A 42 0.96 -11.87 7.58
CA LYS A 42 2.21 -12.44 7.06
C LYS A 42 2.94 -11.48 6.11
N LEU A 43 2.18 -10.80 5.22
CA LEU A 43 2.77 -9.80 4.34
C LEU A 43 3.27 -8.59 5.12
N VAL A 44 2.47 -8.09 6.08
CA VAL A 44 2.83 -6.94 6.90
C VAL A 44 4.12 -7.22 7.67
N GLU A 45 4.25 -8.38 8.30
CA GLU A 45 5.47 -8.82 9.00
C GLU A 45 6.69 -8.88 8.06
N LYS A 46 6.52 -9.42 6.85
CA LYS A 46 7.58 -9.43 5.82
C LYS A 46 8.05 -8.03 5.46
N ILE A 47 7.12 -7.08 5.28
CA ILE A 47 7.46 -5.69 4.93
C ILE A 47 8.23 -5.03 6.07
N PHE A 48 7.82 -5.21 7.33
CA PHE A 48 8.55 -4.68 8.47
C PHE A 48 9.96 -5.25 8.57
N ALA A 49 10.11 -6.56 8.40
CA ALA A 49 11.40 -7.24 8.43
C ALA A 49 12.32 -6.76 7.29
N LEU A 50 11.83 -6.75 6.05
CA LEU A 50 12.57 -6.33 4.87
C LEU A 50 13.07 -4.87 4.99
N LYS A 51 12.19 -3.99 5.44
CA LYS A 51 12.52 -2.56 5.57
C LYS A 51 13.29 -2.22 6.84
N LYS A 52 13.48 -3.15 7.77
CA LYS A 52 14.00 -2.89 9.12
C LYS A 52 13.24 -1.73 9.78
N ARG A 53 11.90 -1.71 9.57
CA ARG A 53 11.04 -0.63 10.00
C ARG A 53 10.67 -0.80 11.47
N PRO A 54 10.76 0.27 12.29
CA PRO A 54 10.23 0.22 13.66
C PRO A 54 8.73 -0.09 13.66
N LEU A 55 8.29 -0.99 14.55
CA LEU A 55 6.89 -1.44 14.62
C LEU A 55 5.91 -0.32 14.99
N GLU A 56 6.41 0.74 15.64
CA GLU A 56 5.60 1.91 16.03
C GLU A 56 5.21 2.79 14.84
N LYS A 57 5.87 2.62 13.70
CA LYS A 57 5.55 3.35 12.47
C LYS A 57 4.48 2.61 11.70
N SER A 58 3.23 3.08 11.79
CA SER A 58 2.12 2.57 10.98
C SER A 58 2.44 2.60 9.48
N LEU A 59 1.89 1.62 8.75
CA LEU A 59 1.97 1.58 7.30
C LEU A 59 0.80 2.35 6.69
N SER A 60 1.03 2.98 5.54
CA SER A 60 -0.04 3.57 4.75
C SER A 60 -0.77 2.47 3.98
N VAL A 61 -2.09 2.56 3.96
CA VAL A 61 -2.98 1.66 3.22
C VAL A 61 -3.57 2.39 2.04
N LEU A 62 -3.36 1.84 0.85
CA LEU A 62 -3.93 2.34 -0.40
C LEU A 62 -5.32 1.74 -0.59
N VAL A 63 -6.28 2.60 -0.90
CA VAL A 63 -7.70 2.26 -0.99
C VAL A 63 -8.32 2.78 -2.27
N ASP A 64 -9.48 2.26 -2.59
CA ASP A 64 -10.49 2.86 -3.44
C ASP A 64 -11.67 3.35 -2.61
N GLN A 65 -12.71 3.81 -3.28
CA GLN A 65 -13.90 4.32 -2.62
C GLN A 65 -14.61 3.25 -1.77
N GLU A 66 -14.61 2.00 -2.23
CA GLU A 66 -15.27 0.90 -1.53
C GLU A 66 -14.55 0.56 -0.22
N TRP A 67 -13.22 0.45 -0.27
CA TRP A 67 -12.41 0.10 0.90
C TRP A 67 -12.32 1.22 1.92
N LEU A 68 -12.42 2.49 1.50
CA LEU A 68 -12.36 3.63 2.39
C LEU A 68 -13.36 3.51 3.56
N GLY A 69 -14.63 3.30 3.26
CA GLY A 69 -15.69 3.14 4.26
C GLY A 69 -15.62 1.86 5.08
N LYS A 70 -14.93 0.82 4.56
CA LYS A 70 -14.70 -0.44 5.28
C LYS A 70 -13.59 -0.35 6.32
N LEU A 71 -12.63 0.57 6.14
CA LEU A 71 -11.43 0.65 6.97
C LEU A 71 -11.49 1.79 7.99
N ALA A 72 -12.14 2.91 7.66
CA ALA A 72 -12.21 4.08 8.53
C ALA A 72 -13.64 4.59 8.70
N TYR A 73 -13.81 5.47 9.67
CA TYR A 73 -15.03 6.23 9.87
C TYR A 73 -14.72 7.66 10.33
N TRP A 74 -15.61 8.57 10.08
CA TRP A 74 -15.54 9.96 10.54
C TRP A 74 -16.94 10.57 10.51
N GLU A 75 -17.13 11.64 11.26
CA GLU A 75 -18.39 12.39 11.36
C GLU A 75 -18.22 13.88 11.03
N ASP A 76 -16.99 14.32 10.79
CA ASP A 76 -16.67 15.73 10.50
C ASP A 76 -16.74 16.00 8.99
N ASP A 77 -17.68 16.83 8.58
CA ASP A 77 -17.88 17.28 7.19
C ASP A 77 -16.61 17.91 6.55
N LYS A 78 -15.65 18.35 7.38
CA LYS A 78 -14.36 18.82 6.86
C LYS A 78 -13.56 17.72 6.24
N ILE A 79 -13.68 16.49 6.75
CA ILE A 79 -13.02 15.32 6.16
C ILE A 79 -13.59 15.05 4.78
N ASP A 80 -14.92 15.12 4.61
CA ASP A 80 -15.58 14.93 3.31
C ASP A 80 -15.08 15.95 2.28
N ARG A 81 -14.96 17.22 2.66
CA ARG A 81 -14.40 18.27 1.79
C ARG A 81 -12.94 18.02 1.41
N ILE A 82 -12.12 17.56 2.35
CA ILE A 82 -10.72 17.21 2.08
C ILE A 82 -10.65 16.03 1.10
N ILE A 83 -11.51 15.04 1.27
CA ILE A 83 -11.61 13.89 0.37
C ILE A 83 -12.02 14.34 -1.03
N GLU A 84 -13.06 15.16 -1.15
CA GLU A 84 -13.53 15.69 -2.43
C GLU A 84 -12.46 16.52 -3.16
N ASP A 85 -11.71 17.35 -2.43
CA ASP A 85 -10.72 18.25 -2.99
C ASP A 85 -9.39 17.55 -3.38
N PHE A 86 -9.00 16.50 -2.66
CA PHE A 86 -7.64 15.94 -2.76
C PHE A 86 -7.58 14.47 -3.17
N TRP A 87 -8.69 13.73 -3.15
CA TRP A 87 -8.71 12.32 -3.54
C TRP A 87 -9.56 12.07 -4.79
N PRO A 88 -9.10 11.17 -5.69
CA PRO A 88 -7.82 10.45 -5.68
C PRO A 88 -6.61 11.36 -5.82
N GLY A 89 -5.55 11.10 -5.03
CA GLY A 89 -4.36 11.94 -5.08
C GLY A 89 -3.29 11.59 -4.03
N PRO A 90 -2.23 12.42 -3.92
CA PRO A 90 -1.05 12.11 -3.11
C PRO A 90 -1.23 12.36 -1.60
N LEU A 91 -2.42 12.71 -1.14
CA LEU A 91 -2.69 12.97 0.27
C LEU A 91 -2.93 11.67 1.05
N THR A 92 -2.27 11.54 2.19
CA THR A 92 -2.56 10.48 3.18
C THR A 92 -3.30 11.11 4.36
N LEU A 93 -4.46 10.55 4.70
CA LEU A 93 -5.24 10.93 5.87
C LEU A 93 -5.08 9.89 6.97
N VAL A 94 -4.92 10.35 8.20
CA VAL A 94 -4.95 9.50 9.39
C VAL A 94 -6.33 9.65 10.03
N LEU A 95 -7.12 8.59 9.96
CA LEU A 95 -8.52 8.57 10.35
C LEU A 95 -8.77 7.54 11.46
N PRO A 96 -9.84 7.68 12.25
CA PRO A 96 -10.27 6.63 13.16
C PRO A 96 -10.49 5.32 12.43
N ALA A 97 -9.82 4.26 12.89
CA ALA A 97 -9.96 2.92 12.34
C ALA A 97 -11.26 2.27 12.79
N ARG A 98 -11.89 1.49 11.92
CA ARG A 98 -13.02 0.67 12.34
C ARG A 98 -12.59 -0.35 13.38
N ARG A 99 -13.46 -0.62 14.35
CA ARG A 99 -13.16 -1.50 15.49
C ARG A 99 -12.85 -2.93 15.08
N GLU A 100 -13.49 -3.38 14.01
CA GLU A 100 -13.40 -4.75 13.48
C GLU A 100 -12.08 -5.03 12.78
N LEU A 101 -11.28 -3.99 12.50
CA LEU A 101 -9.98 -4.18 11.86
C LEU A 101 -8.98 -4.88 12.77
N PRO A 102 -8.10 -5.71 12.19
CA PRO A 102 -6.98 -6.30 12.93
C PRO A 102 -6.07 -5.24 13.55
N GLU A 103 -5.58 -5.51 14.75
CA GLU A 103 -4.72 -4.57 15.47
C GLU A 103 -3.42 -4.23 14.72
N PHE A 104 -2.90 -5.15 13.91
CA PHE A 104 -1.68 -4.90 13.13
C PHE A 104 -1.84 -3.83 12.02
N LEU A 105 -3.09 -3.48 11.65
CA LEU A 105 -3.37 -2.38 10.71
C LEU A 105 -3.58 -1.04 11.42
N LYS A 106 -3.83 -1.07 12.73
CA LYS A 106 -4.11 0.12 13.50
C LYS A 106 -2.82 0.77 13.97
N GLY A 107 -2.74 2.06 13.78
CA GLY A 107 -1.71 2.91 14.34
C GLY A 107 -2.05 3.41 15.75
N PRO A 108 -1.26 4.35 16.27
CA PRO A 108 -1.52 4.97 17.56
C PRO A 108 -2.95 5.52 17.68
N ASN A 109 -3.53 5.43 18.87
CA ASN A 109 -4.88 5.91 19.16
C ASN A 109 -5.99 5.27 18.29
N GLN A 110 -5.82 4.01 17.88
CA GLN A 110 -6.79 3.29 17.05
C GLN A 110 -7.07 4.00 15.72
N THR A 111 -6.05 4.52 15.09
CA THR A 111 -6.12 5.19 13.78
C THR A 111 -5.60 4.31 12.66
N ILE A 112 -5.90 4.70 11.43
CA ILE A 112 -5.37 4.09 10.21
C ILE A 112 -4.97 5.19 9.22
N ALA A 113 -3.81 5.01 8.57
CA ALA A 113 -3.33 5.93 7.55
C ALA A 113 -3.79 5.45 6.17
N LEU A 114 -4.69 6.19 5.55
CA LEU A 114 -5.29 5.85 4.25
C LEU A 114 -4.89 6.84 3.17
N ARG A 115 -4.73 6.32 1.94
CA ARG A 115 -4.53 7.13 0.75
C ARG A 115 -5.31 6.53 -0.42
N TRP A 116 -6.16 7.33 -1.04
CA TRP A 116 -6.78 6.97 -2.31
C TRP A 116 -5.92 7.50 -3.44
N SER A 117 -5.02 6.63 -3.93
CA SER A 117 -4.05 6.97 -4.98
C SER A 117 -4.75 7.22 -6.32
N SER A 118 -4.29 8.21 -7.07
CA SER A 118 -4.73 8.45 -8.46
C SER A 118 -4.04 7.53 -9.48
N SER A 119 -3.07 6.71 -9.06
CA SER A 119 -2.41 5.74 -9.93
C SER A 119 -3.39 4.69 -10.44
N SER A 120 -3.57 4.61 -11.77
CA SER A 120 -4.40 3.60 -12.40
C SER A 120 -3.91 2.18 -12.12
N VAL A 121 -2.60 1.99 -12.01
CA VAL A 121 -1.97 0.71 -11.64
C VAL A 121 -2.43 0.28 -10.24
N VAL A 122 -2.38 1.17 -9.26
CA VAL A 122 -2.82 0.89 -7.89
C VAL A 122 -4.30 0.54 -7.85
N GLN A 123 -5.14 1.32 -8.53
CA GLN A 123 -6.58 1.09 -8.57
C GLN A 123 -6.95 -0.24 -9.23
N GLU A 124 -6.27 -0.59 -10.31
CA GLU A 124 -6.44 -1.88 -10.98
C GLU A 124 -6.02 -3.05 -10.06
N MET A 125 -4.89 -2.93 -9.38
CA MET A 125 -4.40 -3.94 -8.45
C MET A 125 -5.36 -4.17 -7.26
N ILE A 126 -5.95 -3.11 -6.71
CA ILE A 126 -6.97 -3.22 -5.65
C ILE A 126 -8.17 -4.03 -6.15
N LYS A 127 -8.64 -3.76 -7.37
CA LYS A 127 -9.74 -4.51 -7.99
C LYS A 127 -9.39 -5.96 -8.24
N LEU A 128 -8.22 -6.23 -8.82
CA LEU A 128 -7.75 -7.59 -9.12
C LEU A 128 -7.55 -8.43 -7.84
N GLY A 129 -6.99 -7.83 -6.80
CA GLY A 129 -6.75 -8.49 -5.52
C GLY A 129 -7.99 -8.56 -4.62
N GLU A 130 -9.03 -7.79 -4.92
CA GLU A 130 -10.21 -7.60 -4.05
C GLU A 130 -9.81 -7.25 -2.61
N CYS A 131 -8.75 -6.46 -2.46
CA CYS A 131 -8.19 -6.07 -1.17
C CYS A 131 -7.55 -4.68 -1.20
N PRO A 132 -7.50 -3.97 -0.06
CA PRO A 132 -6.69 -2.79 0.06
C PRO A 132 -5.21 -3.17 0.06
N LEU A 133 -4.33 -2.26 -0.37
CA LEU A 133 -2.90 -2.55 -0.49
C LEU A 133 -2.10 -1.82 0.59
N ILE A 134 -1.13 -2.49 1.18
CA ILE A 134 -0.05 -1.75 1.86
C ILE A 134 0.71 -0.96 0.79
N GLY A 135 0.95 0.31 1.07
CA GLY A 135 1.74 1.20 0.22
C GLY A 135 2.85 1.85 1.01
N THR A 136 4.03 1.24 1.05
CA THR A 136 5.23 1.86 1.59
C THR A 136 6.21 2.18 0.46
N SER A 137 7.10 3.17 0.64
CA SER A 137 8.14 3.46 -0.36
C SER A 137 9.03 2.25 -0.61
N ALA A 138 9.38 1.99 -1.86
CA ALA A 138 10.25 0.89 -2.25
C ALA A 138 11.72 1.24 -1.98
N ASN A 139 12.11 1.23 -0.69
CA ASN A 139 13.46 1.51 -0.20
C ASN A 139 13.64 0.89 1.20
N LEU A 140 14.88 0.72 1.62
CA LEU A 140 15.20 0.47 3.04
C LEU A 140 14.84 1.71 3.87
N SER A 141 14.41 1.51 5.12
CA SER A 141 14.07 2.62 6.02
C SER A 141 15.26 3.56 6.19
N GLY A 142 15.04 4.86 5.91
CA GLY A 142 16.08 5.88 5.98
C GLY A 142 16.89 6.08 4.70
N MET A 143 16.75 5.23 3.69
CA MET A 143 17.39 5.40 2.38
C MET A 143 16.51 6.23 1.44
N PRO A 144 17.06 6.85 0.37
CA PRO A 144 16.27 7.54 -0.63
C PRO A 144 15.20 6.65 -1.27
N SER A 145 14.03 7.23 -1.53
CA SER A 145 12.93 6.54 -2.21
C SER A 145 13.22 6.34 -3.69
N CYS A 146 12.80 5.19 -4.24
CA CYS A 146 12.93 4.90 -5.65
C CYS A 146 11.91 5.69 -6.48
N SER A 147 12.42 6.48 -7.43
CA SER A 147 11.60 7.23 -8.39
C SER A 147 11.54 6.56 -9.77
N CYS A 148 12.34 5.53 -10.01
CA CYS A 148 12.34 4.76 -11.25
C CYS A 148 12.62 3.27 -10.99
N SER A 149 12.27 2.43 -11.94
CA SER A 149 12.45 0.97 -11.86
C SER A 149 13.92 0.54 -11.71
N CYS A 150 14.87 1.33 -12.24
CA CYS A 150 16.30 1.03 -12.13
C CYS A 150 16.81 1.03 -10.68
N LEU A 151 16.25 1.91 -9.83
CA LEU A 151 16.61 1.95 -8.40
C LEU A 151 16.05 0.77 -7.61
N LEU A 152 14.95 0.16 -8.06
CA LEU A 152 14.40 -1.05 -7.45
C LEU A 152 15.32 -2.25 -7.62
N TYR A 153 15.89 -2.42 -8.80
CA TYR A 153 16.84 -3.52 -9.06
C TYR A 153 18.11 -3.44 -8.21
N THR A 154 18.59 -2.23 -7.89
CA THR A 154 19.73 -2.07 -7.00
C THR A 154 19.40 -2.36 -5.53
N SER A 155 18.11 -2.24 -5.15
CA SER A 155 17.64 -2.62 -3.81
C SER A 155 17.49 -4.14 -3.67
N ASP A 156 17.01 -4.82 -4.71
CA ASP A 156 16.88 -6.29 -4.73
C ASP A 156 18.23 -6.99 -4.70
N ALA A 157 19.26 -6.42 -5.35
CA ALA A 157 20.62 -6.97 -5.31
C ALA A 157 21.23 -6.96 -3.89
N ALA A 158 20.72 -6.13 -2.98
CA ALA A 158 21.14 -6.13 -1.57
C ALA A 158 20.46 -7.23 -0.74
N ASP A 159 19.31 -7.75 -1.19
CA ASP A 159 18.60 -8.84 -0.51
C ASP A 159 19.16 -10.23 -0.86
N ASP A 160 19.74 -10.40 -2.04
CA ASP A 160 20.42 -11.63 -2.45
C ASP A 160 21.70 -11.91 -1.62
N GLU A 161 22.30 -10.89 -1.01
CA GLU A 161 23.44 -11.06 -0.09
C GLU A 161 23.03 -11.40 1.35
N LEU A 162 21.74 -11.31 1.69
CA LEU A 162 21.18 -11.59 3.02
C LEU A 162 20.39 -12.90 3.08
N GLY A 163 20.36 -13.60 1.96
CA GLY A 163 19.68 -14.90 1.79
C GLY A 163 20.42 -16.08 2.45
#